data_7cf267f3c7adb806ca1790efcf594641
#
_entry.id   7cf267f3c7adb806ca1790efcf594641
#
_cell.length_a   1.000
_cell.length_b   1.000
_cell.length_c   1.000
_cell.angle_alpha   90.00
_cell.angle_beta   90.00
_cell.angle_gamma   90.00
#
_symmetry.space_group_name_H-M   'P 1'
#
loop_
_entity.id
_entity.type
_entity.pdbx_description
1 polymer ?
#
loop_
_entity_poly.entity_id
_entity_poly.type
_entity_poly.pdbx_seq_one_letter_code
_entity_poly.pdbx_strand_id
1 'polypeptide(L)'
;MAHNLLTRRRLIGAVGLGMAGIVSGPLRAAVKPAFRWQDEAAGAAAPIAAACVNHPFVRGLADGSLSEERFLYYLGQNIHYLVNYRRALSALAKRLKNPAHRRQFEAWAEETAATEHYTRDCFIRANPKQLDVLPISPTTQLYMGWEAQAASFLPVHEAVGAMLPCFWSYGEVGRFVARTKKTEDNPYAEWIAGYGDPAYAGTVDRAMGIGSEIAETLKTEERLAMTAAFLRSNRLEWMFWDAAWRLEAWPPIH
;
A
#
# COMPACT_ATOMS: atom_id res chain seq x y z
N MET A 1 29.35 -1.03 -13.48
CA MET A 1 29.42 0.39 -13.07
C MET A 1 28.00 0.85 -12.79
N ALA A 2 27.54 0.63 -11.56
CA ALA A 2 26.23 1.06 -11.11
C ALA A 2 26.35 2.53 -10.70
N HIS A 3 25.91 3.43 -11.55
CA HIS A 3 25.83 4.85 -11.22
C HIS A 3 24.56 5.13 -10.43
N ASN A 4 24.77 5.70 -9.25
CA ASN A 4 23.87 6.42 -8.37
C ASN A 4 22.66 7.04 -9.11
N LEU A 5 21.51 6.39 -9.10
CA LEU A 5 20.33 6.80 -9.88
C LEU A 5 19.33 7.66 -9.09
N LEU A 6 19.59 7.95 -7.83
CA LEU A 6 18.53 8.44 -6.96
C LEU A 6 19.02 9.51 -5.96
N THR A 7 19.27 10.72 -6.47
CA THR A 7 19.41 11.91 -5.61
C THR A 7 18.38 12.96 -5.99
N ARG A 8 17.27 13.00 -5.29
CA ARG A 8 16.55 14.26 -4.96
C ARG A 8 15.53 14.02 -3.86
N ARG A 9 15.88 14.50 -2.66
CA ARG A 9 14.95 14.82 -1.57
C ARG A 9 13.87 15.77 -2.10
N ARG A 10 12.62 15.37 -2.00
CA ARG A 10 11.42 16.20 -1.75
C ARG A 10 10.19 15.42 -2.15
N LEU A 11 9.45 14.99 -1.16
CA LEU A 11 7.99 15.00 -1.11
C LEU A 11 7.52 14.32 0.18
N ILE A 12 7.68 14.99 1.29
CA ILE A 12 6.76 14.82 2.44
C ILE A 12 6.66 16.22 3.07
N GLY A 13 5.48 16.82 2.90
CA GLY A 13 5.13 18.13 3.41
C GLY A 13 4.99 18.16 4.93
N ALA A 14 5.49 19.20 5.52
CA ALA A 14 5.43 19.51 6.94
C ALA A 14 4.00 19.69 7.43
N VAL A 15 3.68 19.13 8.61
CA VAL A 15 2.56 19.57 9.44
C VAL A 15 3.02 19.74 10.89
N GLY A 16 2.66 20.89 11.41
CA GLY A 16 3.04 21.62 12.57
C GLY A 16 3.06 20.94 13.93
N LEU A 17 3.98 21.47 14.75
CA LEU A 17 4.08 21.27 16.19
C LEU A 17 2.84 21.81 16.93
N GLY A 18 2.23 20.94 17.74
CA GLY A 18 1.27 21.31 18.78
C GLY A 18 1.85 20.98 20.16
N MET A 19 2.02 21.97 21.00
CA MET A 19 2.55 21.85 22.38
C MET A 19 1.62 21.06 23.29
N ALA A 20 2.15 20.09 24.02
CA ALA A 20 1.44 19.32 25.04
C ALA A 20 1.56 19.98 26.42
N GLY A 21 0.44 20.41 26.97
CA GLY A 21 0.31 20.79 28.37
C GLY A 21 0.04 19.56 29.24
N ILE A 22 0.85 19.33 30.27
CA ILE A 22 0.69 18.24 31.24
C ILE A 22 -0.40 18.66 32.25
N VAL A 23 -1.52 17.97 32.26
CA VAL A 23 -2.54 18.04 33.32
C VAL A 23 -2.61 16.69 34.01
N SER A 24 -2.18 16.66 35.28
CA SER A 24 -2.30 15.50 36.17
C SER A 24 -3.75 15.35 36.65
N GLY A 25 -4.46 14.37 36.17
CA GLY A 25 -5.78 13.98 36.64
C GLY A 25 -5.80 12.59 37.26
N PRO A 26 -6.83 12.23 38.07
CA PRO A 26 -6.84 11.02 38.89
C PRO A 26 -6.85 9.74 38.04
N LEU A 27 -6.22 8.67 38.58
CA LEU A 27 -6.19 7.33 37.97
C LEU A 27 -7.60 6.91 37.50
N ARG A 28 -7.80 6.94 36.21
CA ARG A 28 -8.98 6.38 35.57
C ARG A 28 -8.78 4.87 35.49
N ALA A 29 -9.75 4.10 36.04
CA ALA A 29 -9.78 2.65 35.91
C ALA A 29 -9.49 2.25 34.45
N ALA A 30 -8.66 1.23 34.24
CA ALA A 30 -8.32 0.72 32.94
C ALA A 30 -9.60 0.30 32.20
N VAL A 31 -10.13 1.19 31.38
CA VAL A 31 -11.18 0.88 30.42
C VAL A 31 -10.57 -0.17 29.50
N LYS A 32 -11.18 -1.36 29.40
CA LYS A 32 -10.84 -2.34 28.36
C LYS A 32 -10.71 -1.56 27.05
N PRO A 33 -9.61 -1.70 26.30
CA PRO A 33 -9.47 -0.97 25.04
C PRO A 33 -10.71 -1.24 24.19
N ALA A 34 -11.38 -0.18 23.76
CA ALA A 34 -12.54 -0.31 22.89
C ALA A 34 -12.09 -1.13 21.68
N PHE A 35 -12.91 -2.12 21.31
CA PHE A 35 -12.71 -2.95 20.12
C PHE A 35 -12.48 -2.05 18.92
N ARG A 36 -11.34 -2.22 18.22
CA ARG A 36 -11.04 -1.47 17.00
C ARG A 36 -10.94 -2.44 15.83
N TRP A 37 -11.69 -2.18 14.78
CA TRP A 37 -11.69 -3.02 13.58
C TRP A 37 -10.28 -3.22 13.00
N GLN A 38 -9.42 -2.20 13.05
CA GLN A 38 -8.05 -2.30 12.57
C GLN A 38 -7.24 -3.41 13.25
N ASP A 39 -7.48 -3.66 14.55
CA ASP A 39 -6.77 -4.69 15.30
C ASP A 39 -7.26 -6.09 14.90
N GLU A 40 -8.57 -6.23 14.65
CA GLU A 40 -9.15 -7.46 14.10
C GLU A 40 -8.66 -7.74 12.68
N ALA A 41 -8.72 -6.73 11.80
CA ALA A 41 -8.31 -6.86 10.40
C ALA A 41 -6.82 -7.20 10.28
N ALA A 42 -5.96 -6.50 11.04
CA ALA A 42 -4.53 -6.78 11.10
C ALA A 42 -4.24 -8.20 11.64
N GLY A 43 -4.93 -8.60 12.72
CA GLY A 43 -4.80 -9.95 13.27
C GLY A 43 -5.22 -11.04 12.27
N ALA A 44 -6.32 -10.83 11.55
CA ALA A 44 -6.80 -11.76 10.52
C ALA A 44 -5.86 -11.82 9.30
N ALA A 45 -5.22 -10.70 8.94
CA ALA A 45 -4.28 -10.62 7.84
C ALA A 45 -2.83 -11.01 8.21
N ALA A 46 -2.52 -11.21 9.48
CA ALA A 46 -1.16 -11.53 9.94
C ALA A 46 -0.50 -12.72 9.21
N PRO A 47 -1.18 -13.83 8.90
CA PRO A 47 -0.59 -14.91 8.13
C PRO A 47 -0.20 -14.50 6.70
N ILE A 48 -0.99 -13.61 6.08
CA ILE A 48 -0.72 -13.11 4.72
C ILE A 48 0.46 -12.15 4.76
N ALA A 49 0.51 -11.24 5.75
CA ALA A 49 1.66 -10.35 5.95
C ALA A 49 2.95 -11.15 6.19
N ALA A 50 2.89 -12.21 7.00
CA ALA A 50 4.02 -13.11 7.19
C ALA A 50 4.47 -13.78 5.88
N ALA A 51 3.53 -14.17 5.02
CA ALA A 51 3.84 -14.70 3.69
C ALA A 51 4.48 -13.64 2.78
N CYS A 52 4.01 -12.37 2.83
CA CYS A 52 4.59 -11.26 2.06
C CYS A 52 6.04 -10.99 2.48
N VAL A 53 6.32 -10.82 3.78
CA VAL A 53 7.68 -10.51 4.26
C VAL A 53 8.65 -11.69 4.07
N ASN A 54 8.15 -12.91 3.96
CA ASN A 54 8.95 -14.10 3.66
C ASN A 54 9.07 -14.38 2.16
N HIS A 55 8.36 -13.63 1.32
CA HIS A 55 8.41 -13.82 -0.13
C HIS A 55 9.83 -13.54 -0.67
N PRO A 56 10.36 -14.36 -1.61
CA PRO A 56 11.72 -14.18 -2.12
C PRO A 56 11.95 -12.80 -2.79
N PHE A 57 10.93 -12.20 -3.41
CA PHE A 57 11.01 -10.84 -3.93
C PHE A 57 11.30 -9.83 -2.81
N VAL A 58 10.53 -9.87 -1.72
CA VAL A 58 10.67 -8.94 -0.58
C VAL A 58 11.98 -9.19 0.18
N ARG A 59 12.38 -10.46 0.32
CA ARG A 59 13.69 -10.81 0.89
C ARG A 59 14.84 -10.27 0.06
N GLY A 60 14.76 -10.42 -1.27
CA GLY A 60 15.75 -9.89 -2.19
C GLY A 60 15.83 -8.36 -2.19
N LEU A 61 14.71 -7.65 -1.99
CA LEU A 61 14.72 -6.20 -1.71
C LEU A 61 15.51 -5.88 -0.44
N ALA A 62 15.23 -6.61 0.65
CA ALA A 62 15.84 -6.36 1.96
C ALA A 62 17.37 -6.59 1.97
N ASP A 63 17.85 -7.60 1.26
CA ASP A 63 19.28 -7.96 1.25
C ASP A 63 20.04 -7.47 0.00
N GLY A 64 19.35 -6.84 -0.95
CA GLY A 64 19.95 -6.32 -2.20
C GLY A 64 20.18 -7.37 -3.28
N SER A 65 19.73 -8.62 -3.07
CA SER A 65 19.96 -9.73 -4.02
C SER A 65 18.89 -9.87 -5.10
N LEU A 66 17.80 -9.10 -5.04
CA LEU A 66 16.76 -9.11 -6.06
C LEU A 66 17.38 -8.70 -7.41
N SER A 67 17.06 -9.45 -8.49
CA SER A 67 17.53 -9.07 -9.82
C SER A 67 16.88 -7.75 -10.28
N GLU A 68 17.65 -6.95 -10.99
CA GLU A 68 17.18 -5.69 -11.59
C GLU A 68 15.96 -5.94 -12.51
N GLU A 69 15.98 -7.01 -13.28
CA GLU A 69 14.89 -7.42 -14.18
C GLU A 69 13.54 -7.57 -13.42
N ARG A 70 13.55 -8.25 -12.26
CA ARG A 70 12.35 -8.42 -11.45
C ARG A 70 11.88 -7.12 -10.82
N PHE A 71 12.82 -6.28 -10.39
CA PHE A 71 12.46 -4.97 -9.85
C PHE A 71 11.88 -4.05 -10.93
N LEU A 72 12.45 -4.04 -12.13
CA LEU A 72 11.91 -3.29 -13.26
C LEU A 72 10.54 -3.81 -13.71
N TYR A 73 10.36 -5.12 -13.72
CA TYR A 73 9.04 -5.72 -13.96
C TYR A 73 8.02 -5.22 -12.93
N TYR A 74 8.37 -5.27 -11.64
CA TYR A 74 7.53 -4.73 -10.56
C TYR A 74 7.19 -3.27 -10.79
N LEU A 75 8.15 -2.41 -11.10
CA LEU A 75 7.90 -0.99 -11.37
C LEU A 75 6.93 -0.80 -12.56
N GLY A 76 7.12 -1.54 -13.64
CA GLY A 76 6.25 -1.49 -14.81
C GLY A 76 4.80 -1.88 -14.48
N GLN A 77 4.60 -2.95 -13.72
CA GLN A 77 3.27 -3.36 -13.27
C GLN A 77 2.67 -2.37 -12.27
N ASN A 78 3.51 -1.81 -11.38
CA ASN A 78 3.09 -0.83 -10.39
C ASN A 78 2.59 0.48 -11.01
N ILE A 79 3.15 0.92 -12.15
CA ILE A 79 2.64 2.08 -12.90
C ILE A 79 1.17 1.85 -13.32
N HIS A 80 0.84 0.70 -13.87
CA HIS A 80 -0.53 0.36 -14.24
C HIS A 80 -1.46 0.32 -13.03
N TYR A 81 -0.99 -0.33 -11.95
CA TYR A 81 -1.70 -0.43 -10.70
C TYR A 81 -2.03 0.95 -10.12
N LEU A 82 -1.06 1.84 -9.98
CA LEU A 82 -1.24 3.18 -9.41
C LEU A 82 -2.22 4.05 -10.21
N VAL A 83 -2.19 3.97 -11.54
CA VAL A 83 -3.19 4.64 -12.41
C VAL A 83 -4.61 4.17 -12.08
N ASN A 84 -4.82 2.87 -11.89
CA ASN A 84 -6.13 2.31 -11.52
C ASN A 84 -6.50 2.67 -10.07
N TYR A 85 -5.57 2.50 -9.13
CA TYR A 85 -5.79 2.73 -7.70
C TYR A 85 -6.22 4.18 -7.43
N ARG A 86 -5.56 5.15 -8.06
CA ARG A 86 -5.98 6.56 -8.02
C ARG A 86 -7.43 6.75 -8.44
N ARG A 87 -7.84 6.10 -9.54
CA ARG A 87 -9.23 6.17 -10.03
C ARG A 87 -10.20 5.53 -9.05
N ALA A 88 -9.84 4.40 -8.47
CA ALA A 88 -10.63 3.70 -7.47
C ALA A 88 -10.79 4.54 -6.19
N LEU A 89 -9.71 5.16 -5.69
CA LEU A 89 -9.76 6.09 -4.55
C LEU A 89 -10.70 7.28 -4.83
N SER A 90 -10.57 7.91 -6.01
CA SER A 90 -11.44 9.04 -6.41
C SER A 90 -12.90 8.62 -6.57
N ALA A 91 -13.18 7.43 -7.07
CA ALA A 91 -14.54 6.90 -7.20
C ALA A 91 -15.15 6.64 -5.81
N LEU A 92 -14.39 6.02 -4.91
CA LEU A 92 -14.83 5.76 -3.54
C LEU A 92 -15.02 7.04 -2.74
N ALA A 93 -14.13 8.03 -2.90
CA ALA A 93 -14.26 9.33 -2.23
C ALA A 93 -15.62 9.97 -2.45
N LYS A 94 -16.15 9.95 -3.69
CA LYS A 94 -17.46 10.48 -4.05
C LYS A 94 -18.62 9.80 -3.34
N ARG A 95 -18.42 8.57 -2.87
CA ARG A 95 -19.44 7.75 -2.18
C ARG A 95 -19.38 7.88 -0.66
N LEU A 96 -18.29 8.42 -0.11
CA LEU A 96 -18.11 8.62 1.33
C LEU A 96 -19.00 9.77 1.81
N LYS A 97 -19.82 9.49 2.84
CA LYS A 97 -20.74 10.50 3.43
C LYS A 97 -20.00 11.48 4.33
N ASN A 98 -19.00 11.00 5.10
CA ASN A 98 -18.20 11.85 5.98
C ASN A 98 -17.26 12.75 5.14
N PRO A 99 -17.40 14.11 5.26
CA PRO A 99 -16.58 15.02 4.46
C PRO A 99 -15.06 14.93 4.75
N ALA A 100 -14.68 14.57 5.98
CA ALA A 100 -13.27 14.41 6.34
C ALA A 100 -12.68 13.14 5.68
N HIS A 101 -13.42 12.03 5.68
CA HIS A 101 -13.00 10.81 4.98
C HIS A 101 -12.92 11.07 3.48
N ARG A 102 -13.91 11.75 2.89
CA ARG A 102 -13.90 12.10 1.47
C ARG A 102 -12.64 12.88 1.09
N ARG A 103 -12.35 13.98 1.79
CA ARG A 103 -11.14 14.77 1.54
C ARG A 103 -9.86 13.97 1.67
N GLN A 104 -9.81 13.04 2.64
CA GLN A 104 -8.62 12.22 2.82
C GLN A 104 -8.43 11.24 1.65
N PHE A 105 -9.50 10.62 1.15
CA PHE A 105 -9.42 9.73 -0.03
C PHE A 105 -9.09 10.50 -1.31
N GLU A 106 -9.59 11.73 -1.47
CA GLU A 106 -9.20 12.63 -2.56
C GLU A 106 -7.71 12.98 -2.48
N ALA A 107 -7.20 13.33 -1.29
CA ALA A 107 -5.78 13.61 -1.09
C ALA A 107 -4.90 12.38 -1.42
N TRP A 108 -5.28 11.19 -0.97
CA TRP A 108 -4.56 9.97 -1.34
C TRP A 108 -4.59 9.66 -2.84
N ALA A 109 -5.66 10.01 -3.53
CA ALA A 109 -5.71 9.87 -4.98
C ALA A 109 -4.71 10.82 -5.68
N GLU A 110 -4.53 12.04 -5.18
CA GLU A 110 -3.53 13.00 -5.68
C GLU A 110 -2.10 12.54 -5.36
N GLU A 111 -1.84 12.08 -4.13
CA GLU A 111 -0.56 11.51 -3.71
C GLU A 111 -0.19 10.27 -4.56
N THR A 112 -1.19 9.42 -4.86
CA THR A 112 -1.00 8.25 -5.74
C THR A 112 -0.62 8.68 -7.16
N ALA A 113 -1.18 9.78 -7.68
CA ALA A 113 -0.79 10.31 -8.99
C ALA A 113 0.68 10.79 -8.98
N ALA A 114 1.13 11.46 -7.92
CA ALA A 114 2.51 11.88 -7.79
C ALA A 114 3.47 10.68 -7.69
N THR A 115 3.07 9.64 -6.96
CA THR A 115 3.82 8.37 -6.85
C THR A 115 3.90 7.64 -8.20
N GLU A 116 2.83 7.64 -8.98
CA GLU A 116 2.81 7.04 -10.32
C GLU A 116 3.80 7.74 -11.24
N HIS A 117 3.77 9.07 -11.30
CA HIS A 117 4.70 9.85 -12.11
C HIS A 117 6.16 9.58 -11.71
N TYR A 118 6.46 9.58 -10.41
CA TYR A 118 7.80 9.27 -9.92
C TYR A 118 8.23 7.84 -10.30
N THR A 119 7.36 6.84 -10.14
CA THR A 119 7.64 5.45 -10.50
C THR A 119 7.90 5.30 -11.98
N ARG A 120 7.14 6.00 -12.82
CA ARG A 120 7.33 6.02 -14.28
C ARG A 120 8.68 6.63 -14.66
N ASP A 121 9.05 7.75 -14.05
CA ASP A 121 10.35 8.39 -14.28
C ASP A 121 11.51 7.47 -13.88
N CYS A 122 11.38 6.74 -12.77
CA CYS A 122 12.37 5.74 -12.36
C CYS A 122 12.47 4.60 -13.37
N PHE A 123 11.33 4.07 -13.82
CA PHE A 123 11.29 3.00 -14.81
C PHE A 123 11.94 3.40 -16.14
N ILE A 124 11.60 4.58 -16.68
CA ILE A 124 12.16 5.09 -17.94
C ILE A 124 13.67 5.34 -17.83
N ARG A 125 14.13 5.91 -16.70
CA ARG A 125 15.59 6.14 -16.48
C ARG A 125 16.38 4.84 -16.43
N ALA A 126 15.82 3.80 -15.84
CA ALA A 126 16.47 2.50 -15.77
C ALA A 126 16.38 1.72 -17.09
N ASN A 127 15.36 2.00 -17.91
CA ASN A 127 15.11 1.35 -19.19
C ASN A 127 15.02 2.36 -20.35
N PRO A 128 16.08 3.11 -20.70
CA PRO A 128 16.02 4.15 -21.72
C PRO A 128 15.70 3.66 -23.14
N LYS A 129 15.81 2.36 -23.39
CA LYS A 129 15.45 1.73 -24.67
C LYS A 129 13.98 1.27 -24.74
N GLN A 130 13.28 1.26 -23.61
CA GLN A 130 11.89 0.84 -23.51
C GLN A 130 11.02 2.06 -23.22
N LEU A 131 10.46 2.64 -24.29
CA LEU A 131 9.63 3.85 -24.20
C LEU A 131 8.22 3.56 -23.66
N ASP A 132 7.74 2.34 -23.84
CA ASP A 132 6.42 1.91 -23.38
C ASP A 132 6.51 1.09 -22.11
N VAL A 133 5.50 1.25 -21.25
CA VAL A 133 5.33 0.42 -20.06
C VAL A 133 5.03 -1.03 -20.47
N LEU A 134 5.50 -1.98 -19.68
CA LEU A 134 5.22 -3.41 -19.89
C LEU A 134 3.72 -3.69 -20.05
N PRO A 135 3.31 -4.70 -20.84
CA PRO A 135 1.93 -5.15 -20.86
C PRO A 135 1.41 -5.51 -19.46
N ILE A 136 0.13 -5.21 -19.20
CA ILE A 136 -0.50 -5.54 -17.92
C ILE A 136 -0.53 -7.07 -17.74
N SER A 137 0.01 -7.58 -16.64
CA SER A 137 0.00 -9.00 -16.33
C SER A 137 -1.36 -9.51 -15.85
N PRO A 138 -1.64 -10.83 -15.91
CA PRO A 138 -2.86 -11.41 -15.38
C PRO A 138 -3.17 -11.01 -13.94
N THR A 139 -2.20 -11.09 -13.05
CA THR A 139 -2.37 -10.73 -11.63
C THR A 139 -2.64 -9.24 -11.46
N THR A 140 -1.90 -8.37 -12.16
CA THR A 140 -2.15 -6.92 -12.14
C THR A 140 -3.56 -6.60 -12.63
N GLN A 141 -3.99 -7.21 -13.74
CA GLN A 141 -5.33 -7.07 -14.28
C GLN A 141 -6.41 -7.51 -13.28
N LEU A 142 -6.19 -8.65 -12.60
CA LEU A 142 -7.09 -9.16 -11.58
C LEU A 142 -7.22 -8.19 -10.40
N TYR A 143 -6.09 -7.67 -9.90
CA TYR A 143 -6.08 -6.77 -8.76
C TYR A 143 -6.77 -5.45 -9.09
N MET A 144 -6.40 -4.83 -10.21
CA MET A 144 -7.03 -3.62 -10.73
C MET A 144 -8.54 -3.79 -10.91
N GLY A 145 -8.97 -4.92 -11.49
CA GLY A 145 -10.38 -5.24 -11.71
C GLY A 145 -11.15 -5.38 -10.40
N TRP A 146 -10.58 -6.05 -9.40
CA TRP A 146 -11.16 -6.17 -8.07
C TRP A 146 -11.36 -4.80 -7.41
N GLU A 147 -10.33 -3.96 -7.38
CA GLU A 147 -10.42 -2.63 -6.76
C GLU A 147 -11.41 -1.71 -7.48
N ALA A 148 -11.40 -1.69 -8.80
CA ALA A 148 -12.34 -0.92 -9.60
C ALA A 148 -13.80 -1.36 -9.35
N GLN A 149 -14.04 -2.67 -9.28
CA GLN A 149 -15.34 -3.24 -8.93
C GLN A 149 -15.75 -2.84 -7.50
N ALA A 150 -14.85 -3.02 -6.53
CA ALA A 150 -15.12 -2.70 -5.13
C ALA A 150 -15.45 -1.20 -4.97
N ALA A 151 -14.60 -0.33 -5.49
CA ALA A 151 -14.78 1.11 -5.39
C ALA A 151 -16.07 1.63 -6.04
N SER A 152 -16.55 0.95 -7.10
CA SER A 152 -17.71 1.42 -7.88
C SER A 152 -19.03 0.80 -7.42
N PHE A 153 -19.05 -0.47 -7.02
CA PHE A 153 -20.29 -1.24 -6.90
C PHE A 153 -20.55 -1.89 -5.54
N LEU A 154 -19.49 -2.23 -4.77
CA LEU A 154 -19.70 -2.84 -3.47
C LEU A 154 -20.22 -1.84 -2.42
N PRO A 155 -20.83 -2.27 -1.31
CA PRO A 155 -21.11 -1.42 -0.16
C PRO A 155 -19.88 -0.61 0.26
N VAL A 156 -20.08 0.64 0.70
CA VAL A 156 -18.96 1.56 0.98
C VAL A 156 -17.95 0.99 1.98
N HIS A 157 -18.40 0.28 3.00
CA HIS A 157 -17.53 -0.35 3.98
C HIS A 157 -16.65 -1.45 3.38
N GLU A 158 -17.21 -2.29 2.49
CA GLU A 158 -16.43 -3.29 1.76
C GLU A 158 -15.43 -2.63 0.80
N ALA A 159 -15.85 -1.58 0.09
CA ALA A 159 -14.98 -0.81 -0.78
C ALA A 159 -13.82 -0.20 0.00
N VAL A 160 -14.06 0.37 1.18
CA VAL A 160 -12.99 0.85 2.06
C VAL A 160 -12.08 -0.30 2.47
N GLY A 161 -12.64 -1.42 2.95
CA GLY A 161 -11.86 -2.62 3.28
C GLY A 161 -10.96 -3.08 2.13
N ALA A 162 -11.45 -3.02 0.89
CA ALA A 162 -10.68 -3.40 -0.29
C ALA A 162 -9.52 -2.44 -0.63
N MET A 163 -9.65 -1.14 -0.32
CA MET A 163 -8.59 -0.14 -0.63
C MET A 163 -7.47 -0.08 0.41
N LEU A 164 -7.75 -0.41 1.68
CA LEU A 164 -6.77 -0.22 2.76
C LEU A 164 -5.52 -1.11 2.69
N PRO A 165 -5.52 -2.31 2.11
CA PRO A 165 -4.34 -3.16 2.01
C PRO A 165 -3.15 -2.52 1.28
N CYS A 166 -3.38 -1.68 0.27
CA CYS A 166 -2.30 -0.96 -0.41
C CYS A 166 -1.45 -0.12 0.57
N PHE A 167 -2.07 0.47 1.59
CA PHE A 167 -1.33 1.16 2.66
C PHE A 167 -0.75 0.18 3.68
N TRP A 168 -1.59 -0.71 4.20
CA TRP A 168 -1.23 -1.58 5.33
C TRP A 168 -0.17 -2.61 4.98
N SER A 169 -0.31 -3.32 3.86
CA SER A 169 0.62 -4.36 3.42
C SER A 169 2.00 -3.77 3.11
N TYR A 170 2.05 -2.62 2.42
CA TYR A 170 3.31 -1.91 2.18
C TYR A 170 3.92 -1.36 3.47
N GLY A 171 3.11 -0.98 4.47
CA GLY A 171 3.58 -0.62 5.80
C GLY A 171 4.26 -1.80 6.51
N GLU A 172 3.65 -3.00 6.44
CA GLU A 172 4.27 -4.23 7.01
C GLU A 172 5.58 -4.58 6.32
N VAL A 173 5.58 -4.59 4.98
CA VAL A 173 6.77 -4.86 4.17
C VAL A 173 7.83 -3.79 4.38
N GLY A 174 7.47 -2.51 4.36
CA GLY A 174 8.38 -1.37 4.58
C GLY A 174 9.09 -1.46 5.93
N ARG A 175 8.35 -1.71 7.01
CA ARG A 175 8.93 -1.93 8.35
C ARG A 175 9.87 -3.13 8.40
N PHE A 176 9.52 -4.21 7.71
CA PHE A 176 10.37 -5.39 7.63
C PHE A 176 11.70 -5.08 6.91
N VAL A 177 11.65 -4.56 5.69
CA VAL A 177 12.86 -4.30 4.89
C VAL A 177 13.75 -3.23 5.51
N ALA A 178 13.17 -2.19 6.14
CA ALA A 178 13.95 -1.15 6.83
C ALA A 178 14.74 -1.71 8.02
N ARG A 179 14.17 -2.69 8.76
CA ARG A 179 14.86 -3.33 9.89
C ARG A 179 15.85 -4.41 9.50
N THR A 180 15.67 -5.04 8.33
CA THR A 180 16.45 -6.19 7.89
C THR A 180 17.44 -5.88 6.77
N LYS A 181 17.50 -4.63 6.30
CA LYS A 181 18.46 -4.16 5.31
C LYS A 181 19.90 -4.54 5.73
N LYS A 182 20.57 -5.35 4.89
CA LYS A 182 21.88 -5.90 5.24
C LYS A 182 23.06 -5.08 4.78
N THR A 183 22.91 -4.25 3.74
CA THR A 183 23.99 -3.45 3.16
C THR A 183 23.62 -1.99 3.03
N GLU A 184 24.59 -1.10 3.23
CA GLU A 184 24.38 0.33 2.98
C GLU A 184 24.26 0.64 1.48
N ASP A 185 24.95 -0.14 0.64
CA ASP A 185 24.94 -0.04 -0.82
C ASP A 185 23.80 -0.84 -1.48
N ASN A 186 22.72 -1.10 -0.75
CA ASN A 186 21.56 -1.81 -1.29
C ASN A 186 20.98 -1.03 -2.49
N PRO A 187 20.90 -1.63 -3.70
CA PRO A 187 20.40 -0.94 -4.89
C PRO A 187 18.95 -0.44 -4.77
N TYR A 188 18.19 -0.98 -3.80
CA TYR A 188 16.80 -0.62 -3.52
C TYR A 188 16.64 0.31 -2.30
N ALA A 189 17.74 0.92 -1.84
CA ALA A 189 17.77 1.73 -0.62
C ALA A 189 16.74 2.87 -0.63
N GLU A 190 16.48 3.49 -1.77
CA GLU A 190 15.49 4.56 -1.89
C GLU A 190 14.06 4.05 -1.75
N TRP A 191 13.72 2.93 -2.38
CA TRP A 191 12.44 2.26 -2.21
C TRP A 191 12.22 1.89 -0.72
N ILE A 192 13.25 1.32 -0.09
CA ILE A 192 13.22 0.96 1.33
C ILE A 192 13.03 2.20 2.21
N ALA A 193 13.73 3.30 1.91
CA ALA A 193 13.62 4.55 2.65
C ALA A 193 12.19 5.15 2.55
N GLY A 194 11.55 5.07 1.39
CA GLY A 194 10.20 5.59 1.19
C GLY A 194 9.16 4.87 2.05
N TYR A 195 9.15 3.55 2.03
CA TYR A 195 8.17 2.75 2.77
C TYR A 195 8.55 2.50 4.24
N GLY A 196 9.82 2.69 4.60
CA GLY A 196 10.31 2.65 5.98
C GLY A 196 10.21 3.99 6.72
N ASP A 197 9.77 5.06 6.07
CA ASP A 197 9.68 6.40 6.65
C ASP A 197 8.56 6.48 7.71
N PRO A 198 8.79 7.11 8.87
CA PRO A 198 7.75 7.37 9.87
C PRO A 198 6.53 8.12 9.32
N ALA A 199 6.67 8.98 8.31
CA ALA A 199 5.55 9.66 7.66
C ALA A 199 4.65 8.67 6.93
N TYR A 200 5.22 7.65 6.27
CA TYR A 200 4.40 6.59 5.65
C TYR A 200 3.66 5.76 6.72
N ALA A 201 4.30 5.47 7.85
CA ALA A 201 3.62 4.83 8.98
C ALA A 201 2.42 5.65 9.47
N GLY A 202 2.53 6.98 9.54
CA GLY A 202 1.41 7.87 9.86
C GLY A 202 0.26 7.80 8.83
N THR A 203 0.58 7.64 7.55
CA THR A 203 -0.42 7.42 6.49
C THR A 203 -1.15 6.08 6.70
N VAL A 204 -0.42 5.00 7.03
CA VAL A 204 -1.01 3.69 7.35
C VAL A 204 -1.94 3.79 8.56
N ASP A 205 -1.50 4.43 9.64
CA ASP A 205 -2.29 4.61 10.85
C ASP A 205 -3.58 5.40 10.57
N ARG A 206 -3.49 6.46 9.75
CA ARG A 206 -4.66 7.24 9.33
C ARG A 206 -5.62 6.41 8.48
N ALA A 207 -5.11 5.62 7.55
CA ALA A 207 -5.92 4.75 6.69
C ALA A 207 -6.69 3.71 7.51
N MET A 208 -5.99 2.99 8.38
CA MET A 208 -6.61 1.98 9.25
C MET A 208 -7.54 2.61 10.29
N GLY A 209 -7.24 3.83 10.75
CA GLY A 209 -8.09 4.62 11.63
C GLY A 209 -9.43 4.95 10.98
N ILE A 210 -9.45 5.41 9.73
CA ILE A 210 -10.70 5.67 8.97
C ILE A 210 -11.50 4.35 8.82
N GLY A 211 -10.84 3.24 8.55
CA GLY A 211 -11.47 1.92 8.53
C GLY A 211 -12.19 1.62 9.84
N SER A 212 -11.54 1.86 10.98
CA SER A 212 -12.13 1.66 12.30
C SER A 212 -13.30 2.61 12.58
N GLU A 213 -13.16 3.90 12.26
CA GLU A 213 -14.23 4.91 12.41
C GLU A 213 -15.51 4.50 11.62
N ILE A 214 -15.34 3.94 10.43
CA ILE A 214 -16.46 3.42 9.63
C ILE A 214 -17.03 2.15 10.27
N ALA A 215 -16.19 1.22 10.69
CA ALA A 215 -16.59 -0.06 11.26
C ALA A 215 -17.36 0.06 12.58
N GLU A 216 -17.13 1.15 13.36
CA GLU A 216 -17.88 1.43 14.59
C GLU A 216 -19.39 1.59 14.33
N THR A 217 -19.78 2.02 13.14
CA THR A 217 -21.19 2.26 12.77
C THR A 217 -21.87 1.02 12.15
N LEU A 218 -21.12 -0.06 11.91
CA LEU A 218 -21.56 -1.23 11.18
C LEU A 218 -22.12 -2.34 12.10
N LYS A 219 -23.05 -3.12 11.57
CA LYS A 219 -23.43 -4.40 12.17
C LYS A 219 -22.30 -5.42 12.02
N THR A 220 -22.37 -6.48 12.81
CA THR A 220 -21.35 -7.55 12.80
C THR A 220 -21.14 -8.15 11.42
N GLU A 221 -22.22 -8.44 10.68
CA GLU A 221 -22.15 -9.00 9.32
C GLU A 221 -21.45 -8.06 8.33
N GLU A 222 -21.74 -6.76 8.41
CA GLU A 222 -21.11 -5.73 7.58
C GLU A 222 -19.61 -5.59 7.89
N ARG A 223 -19.23 -5.67 9.18
CA ARG A 223 -17.82 -5.68 9.59
C ARG A 223 -17.08 -6.91 9.08
N LEU A 224 -17.71 -8.08 9.13
CA LEU A 224 -17.14 -9.31 8.58
C LEU A 224 -16.94 -9.21 7.06
N ALA A 225 -17.91 -8.63 6.33
CA ALA A 225 -17.79 -8.38 4.89
C ALA A 225 -16.65 -7.38 4.58
N MET A 226 -16.51 -6.31 5.37
CA MET A 226 -15.41 -5.37 5.27
C MET A 226 -14.04 -6.05 5.51
N THR A 227 -13.95 -6.89 6.54
CA THR A 227 -12.74 -7.67 6.84
C THR A 227 -12.44 -8.67 5.71
N ALA A 228 -13.44 -9.32 5.14
CA ALA A 228 -13.27 -10.24 4.02
C ALA A 228 -12.72 -9.53 2.77
N ALA A 229 -13.21 -8.32 2.48
CA ALA A 229 -12.69 -7.49 1.38
C ALA A 229 -11.23 -7.09 1.64
N PHE A 230 -10.88 -6.70 2.88
CA PHE A 230 -9.50 -6.42 3.30
C PHE A 230 -8.57 -7.62 3.11
N LEU A 231 -8.99 -8.80 3.54
CA LEU A 231 -8.19 -10.03 3.38
C LEU A 231 -8.04 -10.43 1.91
N ARG A 232 -9.05 -10.19 1.08
CA ARG A 232 -8.96 -10.47 -0.35
C ARG A 232 -7.89 -9.61 -1.02
N SER A 233 -7.87 -8.31 -0.76
CA SER A 233 -6.85 -7.41 -1.33
C SER A 233 -5.45 -7.71 -0.78
N ASN A 234 -5.30 -8.08 0.50
CA ASN A 234 -4.01 -8.53 1.02
C ASN A 234 -3.47 -9.79 0.31
N ARG A 235 -4.35 -10.72 -0.11
CA ARG A 235 -3.91 -11.87 -0.93
C ARG A 235 -3.47 -11.42 -2.32
N LEU A 236 -4.11 -10.41 -2.89
CA LEU A 236 -3.72 -9.83 -4.17
C LEU A 236 -2.39 -9.10 -4.08
N GLU A 237 -2.08 -8.46 -2.94
CA GLU A 237 -0.74 -7.92 -2.67
C GLU A 237 0.33 -9.01 -2.69
N TRP A 238 0.09 -10.13 -2.01
CA TRP A 238 1.01 -11.27 -2.06
C TRP A 238 1.19 -11.79 -3.50
N MET A 239 0.09 -11.93 -4.24
CA MET A 239 0.13 -12.37 -5.65
C MET A 239 0.89 -11.39 -6.53
N PHE A 240 0.86 -10.09 -6.22
CA PHE A 240 1.58 -9.06 -6.96
C PHE A 240 3.10 -9.20 -6.80
N TRP A 241 3.58 -9.51 -5.57
CA TRP A 241 4.99 -9.86 -5.34
C TRP A 241 5.39 -11.14 -6.08
N ASP A 242 4.53 -12.15 -6.06
CA ASP A 242 4.78 -13.44 -6.74
C ASP A 242 4.79 -13.29 -8.27
N ALA A 243 3.89 -12.50 -8.83
CA ALA A 243 3.88 -12.17 -10.25
C ALA A 243 5.18 -11.48 -10.69
N ALA A 244 5.67 -10.53 -9.90
CA ALA A 244 6.94 -9.86 -10.17
C ALA A 244 8.14 -10.82 -10.02
N TRP A 245 8.11 -11.71 -9.04
CA TRP A 245 9.14 -12.73 -8.88
C TRP A 245 9.23 -13.69 -10.07
N ARG A 246 8.08 -14.08 -10.62
CA ARG A 246 7.98 -15.01 -11.75
C ARG A 246 8.06 -14.33 -13.12
N LEU A 247 8.11 -12.99 -13.18
CA LEU A 247 8.00 -12.20 -14.41
C LEU A 247 6.73 -12.62 -15.20
N GLU A 248 5.58 -12.63 -14.51
CA GLU A 248 4.33 -13.18 -15.03
C GLU A 248 3.92 -12.56 -16.36
N ALA A 249 3.54 -13.39 -17.32
CA ALA A 249 2.98 -12.98 -18.59
C ALA A 249 1.69 -13.75 -18.91
N TRP A 250 0.90 -13.24 -19.82
CA TRP A 250 -0.22 -14.00 -20.38
C TRP A 250 0.31 -15.26 -21.08
N PRO A 251 -0.38 -16.39 -20.91
CA PRO A 251 0.03 -17.61 -21.64
C PRO A 251 -0.06 -17.38 -23.14
N PRO A 252 0.88 -17.90 -23.94
CA PRO A 252 0.80 -17.81 -25.38
C PRO A 252 -0.45 -18.52 -25.88
N ILE A 253 -1.13 -17.92 -26.86
CA ILE A 253 -2.24 -18.56 -27.58
C ILE A 253 -1.63 -19.31 -28.75
N HIS A 254 -1.78 -20.62 -28.78
CA HIS A 254 -1.32 -21.51 -29.85
C HIS A 254 -2.45 -21.84 -30.80
#